data_5c0260d224191918868ea64b6f98937e
#
_entry.id   5c0260d224191918868ea64b6f98937e
#
_cell.length_a   1.000
_cell.length_b   1.000
_cell.length_c   1.000
_cell.angle_alpha   90.00
_cell.angle_beta   90.00
_cell.angle_gamma   90.00
#
_symmetry.space_group_name_H-M   'P 1'
#
loop_
_entity.id
_entity.type
_entity.pdbx_description
1 polymer ?
#
loop_
_entity_poly.entity_id
_entity_poly.type
_entity_poly.pdbx_seq_one_letter_code
_entity_poly.pdbx_strand_id
1 'polypeptide(L)'
;ALKGNPQSVLSCIEGFVQDGHRRWLKIAGGPKAHVIDAATSTRPLSAHEIGIEMGCFVGYTAIRLGWRLGGQGLWGASMRAGVLSTELEAVHICIARHHIDGAQLSCAAEVWPGHIPWTTPRYIEQFGSYGAGFIFMDHKGTRFHDDLGDCSALRLLAPWSRLLCDNVLKPGAPKHLWMHHRAPLCHRSAVVLSLHEFLEPGVEDWQSLRDEAPPQVPQGAAGPGSGAAGRRARALPPAHGPEHSA
;
A
#
# COMPACT_ATOMS: atom_id res chain seq x y z
N ALA A 1 3.57 3.84 -30.10
CA ALA A 1 2.69 3.14 -29.18
C ALA A 1 3.40 2.96 -27.84
N LEU A 2 2.82 3.51 -26.77
CA LEU A 2 3.38 3.48 -25.39
C LEU A 2 3.09 2.15 -24.67
N LYS A 3 2.39 1.23 -25.33
CA LYS A 3 1.91 -0.02 -24.73
C LYS A 3 3.09 -0.91 -24.33
N GLY A 4 3.14 -1.31 -23.06
CA GLY A 4 4.04 -2.34 -22.58
C GLY A 4 5.33 -1.85 -21.93
N ASN A 5 5.49 -0.55 -21.71
CA ASN A 5 6.67 -0.02 -21.03
C ASN A 5 6.25 0.88 -19.86
N PRO A 6 6.42 0.41 -18.61
CA PRO A 6 6.07 1.21 -17.42
C PRO A 6 6.70 2.60 -17.41
N GLN A 7 7.99 2.69 -17.76
CA GLN A 7 8.70 3.97 -17.81
C GLN A 7 8.07 4.94 -18.81
N SER A 8 7.67 4.45 -19.99
CA SER A 8 7.03 5.29 -21.00
C SER A 8 5.66 5.81 -20.54
N VAL A 9 4.87 4.99 -19.84
CA VAL A 9 3.59 5.41 -19.26
C VAL A 9 3.80 6.44 -18.15
N LEU A 10 4.75 6.20 -17.24
CA LEU A 10 5.11 7.18 -16.19
C LEU A 10 5.54 8.51 -16.80
N SER A 11 6.45 8.50 -17.78
CA SER A 11 6.90 9.73 -18.47
C SER A 11 5.78 10.45 -19.20
N CYS A 12 4.81 9.71 -19.75
CA CYS A 12 3.63 10.29 -20.38
C CYS A 12 2.73 11.00 -19.35
N ILE A 13 2.51 10.40 -18.18
CA ILE A 13 1.76 11.02 -17.08
C ILE A 13 2.51 12.27 -16.59
N GLU A 14 3.82 12.18 -16.36
CA GLU A 14 4.67 13.31 -15.94
C GLU A 14 4.60 14.47 -16.94
N GLY A 15 4.75 14.19 -18.23
CA GLY A 15 4.62 15.20 -19.28
C GLY A 15 3.23 15.82 -19.36
N PHE A 16 2.18 15.01 -19.15
CA PHE A 16 0.80 15.48 -19.14
C PHE A 16 0.53 16.45 -17.98
N VAL A 17 1.03 16.18 -16.79
CA VAL A 17 0.79 17.03 -15.62
C VAL A 17 1.64 18.32 -15.63
N GLN A 18 2.78 18.31 -16.32
CA GLN A 18 3.64 19.49 -16.49
C GLN A 18 3.07 20.56 -17.41
N ASP A 19 2.07 20.22 -18.22
CA ASP A 19 1.34 21.22 -18.99
C ASP A 19 0.63 22.18 -18.03
N GLY A 20 0.95 23.46 -18.10
CA GLY A 20 0.63 24.51 -17.11
C GLY A 20 -0.83 24.65 -16.70
N HIS A 21 -1.76 24.09 -17.49
CA HIS A 21 -3.20 24.07 -17.19
C HIS A 21 -3.64 22.88 -16.31
N ARG A 22 -2.73 21.93 -16.00
CA ARG A 22 -3.04 20.64 -15.32
C ARG A 22 -2.36 20.47 -13.95
N ARG A 23 -1.89 21.56 -13.36
CA ARG A 23 -1.22 21.57 -12.05
C ARG A 23 -2.05 21.04 -10.89
N TRP A 24 -3.36 20.91 -11.08
CA TRP A 24 -4.26 20.28 -10.12
C TRP A 24 -4.06 18.78 -10.00
N LEU A 25 -3.48 18.12 -11.03
CA LEU A 25 -3.23 16.70 -11.07
C LEU A 25 -1.88 16.41 -10.42
N LYS A 26 -1.86 16.40 -9.09
CA LYS A 26 -0.65 16.14 -8.30
C LYS A 26 -0.31 14.66 -8.28
N ILE A 27 0.93 14.34 -8.57
CA ILE A 27 1.50 12.99 -8.52
C ILE A 27 2.78 13.02 -7.68
N ALA A 28 3.14 11.88 -7.09
CA ALA A 28 4.40 11.72 -6.35
C ALA A 28 5.60 11.56 -7.32
N GLY A 29 5.77 12.55 -8.21
CA GLY A 29 6.83 12.60 -9.23
C GLY A 29 8.13 13.22 -8.72
N GLY A 30 9.14 13.27 -9.59
CA GLY A 30 10.42 13.92 -9.30
C GLY A 30 11.13 13.39 -8.05
N PRO A 31 11.49 14.26 -7.08
CA PRO A 31 12.17 13.85 -5.85
C PRO A 31 11.41 12.80 -5.05
N LYS A 32 10.09 12.89 -4.94
CA LYS A 32 9.25 11.89 -4.26
C LYS A 32 9.35 10.52 -4.91
N ALA A 33 9.35 10.48 -6.24
CA ALA A 33 9.53 9.24 -6.99
C ALA A 33 10.86 8.55 -6.69
N HIS A 34 11.94 9.31 -6.53
CA HIS A 34 13.24 8.77 -6.13
C HIS A 34 13.23 8.20 -4.71
N VAL A 35 12.51 8.82 -3.77
CA VAL A 35 12.34 8.28 -2.42
C VAL A 35 11.57 6.96 -2.45
N ILE A 36 10.48 6.88 -3.23
CA ILE A 36 9.71 5.64 -3.42
C ILE A 36 10.62 4.52 -3.97
N ASP A 37 11.42 4.83 -4.99
CA ASP A 37 12.36 3.87 -5.58
C ASP A 37 13.42 3.40 -4.58
N ALA A 38 14.00 4.32 -3.82
CA ALA A 38 14.98 3.99 -2.78
C ALA A 38 14.35 3.17 -1.65
N ALA A 39 13.16 3.53 -1.21
CA ALA A 39 12.45 2.83 -0.14
C ALA A 39 12.12 1.38 -0.52
N THR A 40 11.71 1.14 -1.77
CA THR A 40 11.41 -0.22 -2.26
C THR A 40 12.66 -1.05 -2.54
N SER A 41 13.76 -0.41 -2.98
CA SER A 41 15.00 -1.10 -3.32
C SER A 41 15.79 -1.55 -2.08
N THR A 42 15.73 -0.79 -0.99
CA THR A 42 16.50 -1.07 0.24
C THR A 42 15.82 -2.05 1.18
N ARG A 43 14.57 -2.41 0.91
CA ARG A 43 13.84 -3.46 1.61
C ARG A 43 12.99 -4.26 0.61
N PRO A 44 13.56 -5.28 -0.04
CA PRO A 44 12.81 -6.16 -0.93
C PRO A 44 11.71 -6.91 -0.16
N LEU A 45 10.62 -7.22 -0.85
CA LEU A 45 9.54 -8.03 -0.29
C LEU A 45 9.94 -9.51 -0.18
N SER A 46 9.53 -10.16 0.89
CA SER A 46 9.60 -11.63 1.01
C SER A 46 8.54 -12.28 0.10
N ALA A 47 8.66 -13.59 -0.14
CA ALA A 47 7.80 -14.33 -1.07
C ALA A 47 6.29 -14.29 -0.76
N HIS A 48 5.90 -13.97 0.46
CA HIS A 48 4.49 -13.85 0.90
C HIS A 48 4.10 -12.42 1.25
N GLU A 49 4.96 -11.47 1.02
CA GLU A 49 4.66 -10.07 1.28
C GLU A 49 4.19 -9.36 0.03
N ILE A 50 3.31 -8.40 0.22
CA ILE A 50 2.84 -7.48 -0.80
C ILE A 50 3.16 -6.03 -0.42
N GLY A 51 3.18 -5.17 -1.43
CA GLY A 51 3.08 -3.73 -1.25
C GLY A 51 1.60 -3.31 -1.15
N ILE A 52 1.30 -2.34 -0.32
CA ILE A 52 -0.02 -1.70 -0.24
C ILE A 52 0.14 -0.22 -0.50
N GLU A 53 -0.71 0.33 -1.37
CA GLU A 53 -0.86 1.75 -1.58
C GLU A 53 -2.23 2.21 -1.10
N MET A 54 -2.25 3.26 -0.30
CA MET A 54 -3.47 3.88 0.22
C MET A 54 -3.64 5.25 -0.44
N GLY A 55 -4.58 5.32 -1.41
CA GLY A 55 -4.75 6.45 -2.30
C GLY A 55 -4.03 6.25 -3.63
N CYS A 56 -4.76 5.71 -4.61
CA CYS A 56 -4.21 5.38 -5.93
C CYS A 56 -4.23 6.55 -6.90
N PHE A 57 -5.23 7.42 -6.78
CA PHE A 57 -5.51 8.50 -7.71
C PHE A 57 -5.52 7.99 -9.18
N VAL A 58 -4.65 8.52 -10.03
CA VAL A 58 -4.56 8.12 -11.45
C VAL A 58 -3.61 6.95 -11.70
N GLY A 59 -3.08 6.31 -10.65
CA GLY A 59 -2.25 5.10 -10.75
C GLY A 59 -0.77 5.33 -11.02
N TYR A 60 -0.26 6.55 -10.90
CA TYR A 60 1.16 6.85 -11.12
C TYR A 60 2.05 6.03 -10.19
N THR A 61 1.78 6.10 -8.88
CA THR A 61 2.58 5.38 -7.87
C THR A 61 2.30 3.88 -7.91
N ALA A 62 1.06 3.46 -8.18
CA ALA A 62 0.73 2.05 -8.39
C ALA A 62 1.57 1.40 -9.50
N ILE A 63 1.77 2.11 -10.64
CA ILE A 63 2.64 1.65 -11.73
C ILE A 63 4.10 1.58 -11.25
N ARG A 64 4.58 2.61 -10.57
CA ARG A 64 5.96 2.66 -10.07
C ARG A 64 6.24 1.52 -9.08
N LEU A 65 5.37 1.33 -8.11
CA LEU A 65 5.46 0.25 -7.12
C LEU A 65 5.33 -1.13 -7.78
N GLY A 66 4.33 -1.32 -8.66
CA GLY A 66 4.15 -2.58 -9.38
C GLY A 66 5.36 -2.95 -10.24
N TRP A 67 5.98 -1.98 -10.87
CA TRP A 67 7.23 -2.18 -11.63
C TRP A 67 8.41 -2.56 -10.74
N ARG A 68 8.53 -1.96 -9.55
CA ARG A 68 9.63 -2.20 -8.59
C ARG A 68 9.44 -3.48 -7.76
N LEU A 69 8.25 -3.75 -7.31
CA LEU A 69 7.94 -4.84 -6.39
C LEU A 69 7.44 -6.10 -7.11
N GLY A 70 6.75 -5.93 -8.24
CA GLY A 70 6.14 -7.05 -8.97
C GLY A 70 7.12 -8.02 -9.63
N GLY A 71 8.39 -7.63 -9.83
CA GLY A 71 9.45 -8.49 -10.37
C GLY A 71 10.34 -9.17 -9.32
N GLN A 72 10.15 -8.86 -8.03
CA GLN A 72 11.06 -9.30 -6.96
C GLN A 72 10.58 -10.55 -6.22
N GLY A 73 9.29 -10.90 -6.31
CA GLY A 73 8.75 -12.09 -5.68
C GLY A 73 8.78 -13.31 -6.61
N LEU A 74 9.12 -14.47 -6.09
CA LEU A 74 8.84 -15.77 -6.70
C LEU A 74 7.31 -16.02 -6.67
N TRP A 75 6.55 -15.10 -7.24
CA TRP A 75 5.10 -15.21 -7.34
C TRP A 75 4.79 -16.31 -8.34
N GLY A 76 4.59 -17.51 -7.85
CA GLY A 76 4.07 -18.60 -8.67
C GLY A 76 2.75 -18.20 -9.30
N ALA A 77 2.34 -18.86 -10.37
CA ALA A 77 1.18 -18.57 -11.21
C ALA A 77 -0.19 -18.35 -10.49
N SER A 78 -0.24 -18.42 -9.17
CA SER A 78 -1.45 -18.26 -8.35
C SER A 78 -1.55 -16.94 -7.56
N MET A 79 -0.51 -16.12 -7.49
CA MET A 79 -0.56 -14.81 -6.78
C MET A 79 -0.53 -13.66 -7.77
N ARG A 80 -1.54 -12.81 -7.71
CA ARG A 80 -1.90 -11.88 -8.81
C ARG A 80 -1.27 -10.50 -8.75
N ALA A 81 -0.79 -10.03 -7.61
CA ALA A 81 -0.27 -8.67 -7.55
C ALA A 81 0.89 -8.52 -6.57
N GLY A 82 1.95 -7.81 -6.98
CA GLY A 82 3.01 -7.33 -6.08
C GLY A 82 2.58 -6.14 -5.25
N VAL A 83 1.59 -5.37 -5.74
CA VAL A 83 1.02 -4.19 -5.10
C VAL A 83 -0.49 -4.17 -5.21
N LEU A 84 -1.14 -3.86 -4.09
CA LEU A 84 -2.56 -3.53 -4.04
C LEU A 84 -2.74 -2.07 -3.67
N SER A 85 -3.38 -1.32 -4.56
CA SER A 85 -3.78 0.07 -4.32
C SER A 85 -5.24 0.15 -3.92
N THR A 86 -5.59 1.09 -3.03
CA THR A 86 -6.97 1.42 -2.71
C THR A 86 -7.34 2.80 -3.20
N GLU A 87 -8.55 2.96 -3.70
CA GLU A 87 -9.09 4.23 -4.17
C GLU A 87 -10.61 4.29 -3.94
N LEU A 88 -11.13 5.49 -3.69
CA LEU A 88 -12.56 5.72 -3.43
C LEU A 88 -13.30 6.17 -4.67
N GLU A 89 -12.66 7.02 -5.46
CA GLU A 89 -13.28 7.66 -6.61
C GLU A 89 -13.30 6.71 -7.81
N ALA A 90 -14.50 6.32 -8.24
CA ALA A 90 -14.69 5.37 -9.33
C ALA A 90 -14.00 5.80 -10.64
N VAL A 91 -13.97 7.11 -10.92
CA VAL A 91 -13.29 7.66 -12.10
C VAL A 91 -11.78 7.46 -11.99
N HIS A 92 -11.19 7.72 -10.81
CA HIS A 92 -9.77 7.50 -10.58
C HIS A 92 -9.41 6.01 -10.70
N ILE A 93 -10.24 5.12 -10.15
CA ILE A 93 -10.05 3.67 -10.29
C ILE A 93 -10.00 3.25 -11.76
N CYS A 94 -10.93 3.73 -12.58
CA CYS A 94 -10.97 3.41 -14.00
C CYS A 94 -9.71 3.92 -14.72
N ILE A 95 -9.29 5.15 -14.45
CA ILE A 95 -8.08 5.75 -15.04
C ILE A 95 -6.85 4.98 -14.61
N ALA A 96 -6.71 4.69 -13.31
CA ALA A 96 -5.56 3.97 -12.76
C ALA A 96 -5.43 2.57 -13.38
N ARG A 97 -6.53 1.82 -13.46
CA ARG A 97 -6.55 0.49 -14.10
C ARG A 97 -6.18 0.56 -15.58
N HIS A 98 -6.66 1.57 -16.30
CA HIS A 98 -6.28 1.80 -17.69
C HIS A 98 -4.78 2.08 -17.85
N HIS A 99 -4.20 2.90 -16.98
CA HIS A 99 -2.76 3.20 -16.99
C HIS A 99 -1.91 1.97 -16.63
N ILE A 100 -2.33 1.19 -15.62
CA ILE A 100 -1.68 -0.06 -15.21
C ILE A 100 -1.70 -1.08 -16.35
N ASP A 101 -2.84 -1.23 -17.04
CA ASP A 101 -2.96 -2.09 -18.21
C ASP A 101 -2.08 -1.60 -19.37
N GLY A 102 -2.08 -0.30 -19.64
CA GLY A 102 -1.20 0.33 -20.63
C GLY A 102 0.29 0.10 -20.34
N ALA A 103 0.67 0.03 -19.08
CA ALA A 103 2.02 -0.30 -18.61
C ALA A 103 2.32 -1.81 -18.62
N GLN A 104 1.35 -2.69 -18.97
CA GLN A 104 1.43 -4.15 -18.87
C GLN A 104 1.76 -4.66 -17.45
N LEU A 105 1.24 -4.01 -16.44
CA LEU A 105 1.45 -4.35 -15.04
C LEU A 105 0.20 -4.92 -14.35
N SER A 106 -0.83 -5.32 -15.09
CA SER A 106 -2.10 -5.84 -14.52
C SER A 106 -1.92 -7.14 -13.72
N CYS A 107 -0.81 -7.84 -13.86
CA CYS A 107 -0.43 -8.96 -13.00
C CYS A 107 0.47 -8.56 -11.82
N ALA A 108 0.95 -7.32 -11.76
CA ALA A 108 1.86 -6.82 -10.74
C ALA A 108 1.24 -5.72 -9.85
N ALA A 109 0.20 -5.05 -10.33
CA ALA A 109 -0.52 -4.01 -9.58
C ALA A 109 -2.03 -4.15 -9.81
N GLU A 110 -2.80 -4.06 -8.74
CA GLU A 110 -4.27 -4.10 -8.79
C GLU A 110 -4.85 -2.93 -7.98
N VAL A 111 -5.99 -2.38 -8.42
CA VAL A 111 -6.68 -1.30 -7.71
C VAL A 111 -8.00 -1.81 -7.15
N TRP A 112 -8.16 -1.72 -5.84
CA TRP A 112 -9.38 -2.09 -5.13
C TRP A 112 -10.20 -0.86 -4.75
N PRO A 113 -11.50 -0.86 -5.04
CA PRO A 113 -12.39 0.19 -4.57
C PRO A 113 -12.63 0.05 -3.07
N GLY A 114 -12.56 1.14 -2.32
CA GLY A 114 -12.95 1.18 -0.92
C GLY A 114 -12.02 1.94 0.00
N HIS A 115 -12.53 2.16 1.21
CA HIS A 115 -11.78 2.70 2.34
C HIS A 115 -10.87 1.63 2.97
N ILE A 116 -9.79 2.07 3.56
CA ILE A 116 -8.81 1.20 4.26
C ILE A 116 -9.49 0.28 5.29
N PRO A 117 -10.36 0.75 6.20
CA PRO A 117 -11.04 -0.13 7.16
C PRO A 117 -11.86 -1.26 6.50
N TRP A 118 -12.33 -1.06 5.28
CA TRP A 118 -13.12 -2.09 4.57
C TRP A 118 -12.24 -3.03 3.74
N THR A 119 -11.10 -2.56 3.27
CA THR A 119 -10.18 -3.35 2.45
C THR A 119 -9.19 -4.16 3.29
N THR A 120 -8.82 -3.69 4.47
CA THR A 120 -7.86 -4.38 5.36
C THR A 120 -8.26 -5.83 5.71
N PRO A 121 -9.52 -6.12 6.09
CA PRO A 121 -9.94 -7.51 6.33
C PRO A 121 -9.78 -8.39 5.08
N ARG A 122 -10.07 -7.85 3.90
CA ARG A 122 -9.90 -8.56 2.62
C ARG A 122 -8.45 -8.82 2.29
N TYR A 123 -7.52 -7.91 2.63
CA TYR A 123 -6.09 -8.13 2.50
C TYR A 123 -5.66 -9.33 3.33
N ILE A 124 -6.11 -9.40 4.58
CA ILE A 124 -5.77 -10.51 5.48
C ILE A 124 -6.38 -11.83 5.02
N GLU A 125 -7.61 -11.81 4.53
CA GLU A 125 -8.25 -12.99 3.96
C GLU A 125 -7.48 -13.54 2.75
N GLN A 126 -6.96 -12.66 1.90
CA GLN A 126 -6.30 -13.04 0.66
C GLN A 126 -4.80 -13.36 0.84
N PHE A 127 -4.09 -12.61 1.69
CA PHE A 127 -2.63 -12.68 1.83
C PHE A 127 -2.17 -13.18 3.20
N GLY A 128 -3.09 -13.34 4.13
CA GLY A 128 -2.79 -13.75 5.50
C GLY A 128 -2.35 -12.60 6.40
N SER A 129 -2.23 -12.91 7.70
CA SER A 129 -1.65 -11.98 8.67
C SER A 129 -0.18 -11.75 8.35
N TYR A 130 0.29 -10.52 8.62
CA TYR A 130 1.67 -10.11 8.37
C TYR A 130 2.07 -10.13 6.88
N GLY A 131 1.10 -9.95 5.99
CA GLY A 131 1.31 -9.97 4.55
C GLY A 131 1.82 -8.64 3.95
N ALA A 132 1.67 -7.51 4.63
CA ALA A 132 2.10 -6.21 4.11
C ALA A 132 3.57 -5.92 4.47
N GLY A 133 4.45 -6.02 3.50
CA GLY A 133 5.88 -5.72 3.66
C GLY A 133 6.26 -4.27 3.34
N PHE A 134 5.50 -3.60 2.50
CA PHE A 134 5.65 -2.18 2.16
C PHE A 134 4.30 -1.50 2.14
N ILE A 135 4.20 -0.32 2.73
CA ILE A 135 2.97 0.50 2.69
C ILE A 135 3.34 1.91 2.25
N PHE A 136 2.63 2.41 1.24
CA PHE A 136 2.66 3.80 0.81
C PHE A 136 1.32 4.47 1.16
N MET A 137 1.37 5.53 1.95
CA MET A 137 0.19 6.29 2.38
C MET A 137 0.19 7.66 1.71
N ASP A 138 -0.70 7.85 0.75
CA ASP A 138 -0.89 9.09 -0.01
C ASP A 138 -2.38 9.43 -0.16
N HIS A 139 -3.18 9.07 0.82
CA HIS A 139 -4.57 9.48 0.92
C HIS A 139 -4.71 10.66 1.89
N LYS A 140 -5.83 10.83 2.55
CA LYS A 140 -6.09 11.94 3.46
C LYS A 140 -5.24 11.84 4.73
N GLY A 141 -4.23 12.70 4.92
CA GLY A 141 -3.28 12.66 6.03
C GLY A 141 -3.89 12.62 7.42
N THR A 142 -5.08 13.22 7.62
CA THR A 142 -5.82 13.13 8.90
C THR A 142 -6.30 11.71 9.22
N ARG A 143 -6.28 10.78 8.25
CA ARG A 143 -6.66 9.38 8.43
C ARG A 143 -5.47 8.44 8.65
N PHE A 144 -4.26 8.87 8.33
CA PHE A 144 -3.06 8.03 8.39
C PHE A 144 -2.92 7.26 9.70
N HIS A 145 -3.11 7.96 10.83
CA HIS A 145 -2.97 7.34 12.14
C HIS A 145 -4.03 6.26 12.41
N ASP A 146 -5.29 6.55 12.08
CA ASP A 146 -6.40 5.64 12.33
C ASP A 146 -6.29 4.40 11.42
N ASP A 147 -6.05 4.61 10.13
CA ASP A 147 -5.95 3.53 9.14
C ASP A 147 -4.72 2.62 9.40
N LEU A 148 -3.60 3.20 9.85
CA LEU A 148 -2.44 2.42 10.29
C LEU A 148 -2.73 1.64 11.58
N GLY A 149 -3.51 2.23 12.49
CA GLY A 149 -4.00 1.57 13.71
C GLY A 149 -4.82 0.33 13.38
N ASP A 150 -5.73 0.42 12.42
CA ASP A 150 -6.53 -0.71 11.93
C ASP A 150 -5.65 -1.81 11.32
N CYS A 151 -4.68 -1.42 10.47
CA CYS A 151 -3.72 -2.37 9.90
C CYS A 151 -2.91 -3.12 10.98
N SER A 152 -2.49 -2.41 12.02
CA SER A 152 -1.73 -2.98 13.14
C SER A 152 -2.60 -3.90 14.01
N ALA A 153 -3.82 -3.46 14.37
CA ALA A 153 -4.77 -4.21 15.18
C ALA A 153 -5.17 -5.54 14.51
N LEU A 154 -5.33 -5.52 13.21
CA LEU A 154 -5.65 -6.69 12.40
C LEU A 154 -4.40 -7.50 11.99
N ARG A 155 -3.21 -7.14 12.45
CA ARG A 155 -1.95 -7.83 12.17
C ARG A 155 -1.62 -7.91 10.67
N LEU A 156 -1.92 -6.88 9.90
CA LEU A 156 -1.59 -6.83 8.48
C LEU A 156 -0.10 -6.58 8.25
N LEU A 157 0.54 -5.75 9.10
CA LEU A 157 1.92 -5.32 8.95
C LEU A 157 2.90 -6.47 9.18
N ALA A 158 3.73 -6.77 8.19
CA ALA A 158 4.84 -7.72 8.36
C ALA A 158 5.89 -7.17 9.34
N PRO A 159 6.62 -8.05 10.05
CA PRO A 159 7.77 -7.63 10.83
C PRO A 159 8.76 -6.85 9.95
N TRP A 160 9.20 -5.70 10.42
CA TRP A 160 10.08 -4.78 9.66
C TRP A 160 9.47 -4.29 8.35
N SER A 161 8.13 -4.28 8.23
CA SER A 161 7.46 -3.63 7.12
C SER A 161 7.90 -2.17 7.00
N ARG A 162 8.04 -1.69 5.79
CA ARG A 162 8.40 -0.30 5.50
C ARG A 162 7.17 0.52 5.24
N LEU A 163 7.08 1.64 5.92
CA LEU A 163 6.01 2.61 5.78
C LEU A 163 6.58 3.91 5.22
N LEU A 164 6.06 4.34 4.09
CA LEU A 164 6.33 5.63 3.47
C LEU A 164 5.02 6.43 3.40
N CYS A 165 5.02 7.62 3.99
CA CYS A 165 3.85 8.50 4.01
C CYS A 165 4.16 9.80 3.28
N ASP A 166 3.30 10.19 2.36
CA ASP A 166 3.43 11.44 1.62
C ASP A 166 2.68 12.59 2.30
N ASN A 167 3.06 13.84 1.99
CA ASN A 167 2.40 15.07 2.43
C ASN A 167 2.26 15.22 3.96
N VAL A 168 3.20 14.69 4.74
CA VAL A 168 3.06 14.58 6.20
C VAL A 168 3.03 15.90 6.95
N LEU A 169 3.60 16.99 6.37
CA LEU A 169 3.53 18.34 6.93
C LEU A 169 2.55 19.25 6.19
N LYS A 170 2.34 19.03 4.89
CA LYS A 170 1.42 19.83 4.07
C LYS A 170 0.73 18.96 3.02
N PRO A 171 -0.61 18.82 3.03
CA PRO A 171 -1.59 19.40 3.96
C PRO A 171 -1.46 18.92 5.41
N GLY A 172 -0.75 17.81 5.66
CA GLY A 172 -0.30 17.41 6.97
C GLY A 172 -1.00 16.20 7.58
N ALA A 173 -0.21 15.45 8.36
CA ALA A 173 -0.65 14.32 9.16
C ALA A 173 -0.14 14.46 10.63
N PRO A 174 -0.53 15.53 11.36
CA PRO A 174 0.08 15.87 12.65
C PRO A 174 -0.10 14.79 13.71
N LYS A 175 -1.26 14.13 13.74
CA LYS A 175 -1.52 13.03 14.69
C LYS A 175 -0.60 11.83 14.40
N HIS A 176 -0.41 11.51 13.12
CA HIS A 176 0.50 10.46 12.68
C HIS A 176 1.95 10.78 13.07
N LEU A 177 2.45 11.97 12.75
CA LEU A 177 3.80 12.40 13.15
C LEU A 177 4.00 12.39 14.66
N TRP A 178 3.03 12.90 15.43
CA TRP A 178 3.10 12.90 16.89
C TRP A 178 3.22 11.48 17.47
N MET A 179 2.43 10.53 16.96
CA MET A 179 2.48 9.15 17.44
C MET A 179 3.80 8.46 17.09
N HIS A 180 4.40 8.79 15.94
CA HIS A 180 5.70 8.25 15.55
C HIS A 180 6.82 8.63 16.51
N HIS A 181 6.82 9.87 17.02
CA HIS A 181 7.84 10.30 17.97
C HIS A 181 7.66 9.72 19.38
N ARG A 182 6.45 9.32 19.75
CA ARG A 182 6.15 8.82 21.11
C ARG A 182 6.29 7.32 21.29
N ALA A 183 6.39 6.57 20.23
CA ALA A 183 6.46 5.12 20.28
C ALA A 183 7.78 4.56 19.70
N PRO A 184 8.95 4.92 20.26
CA PRO A 184 10.26 4.49 19.76
C PRO A 184 10.44 2.97 19.77
N LEU A 185 9.63 2.24 20.53
CA LEU A 185 9.66 0.78 20.59
C LEU A 185 8.89 0.12 19.42
N CYS A 186 8.09 0.89 18.68
CA CYS A 186 7.27 0.37 17.58
C CYS A 186 7.94 0.48 16.22
N HIS A 187 9.13 1.10 16.13
CA HIS A 187 9.87 1.23 14.88
C HIS A 187 11.39 1.17 15.11
N ARG A 188 12.11 0.71 14.10
CA ARG A 188 13.58 0.63 14.14
C ARG A 188 14.25 1.93 13.74
N SER A 189 13.69 2.59 12.72
CA SER A 189 14.18 3.86 12.20
C SER A 189 12.98 4.70 11.75
N ALA A 190 13.07 6.01 11.90
CA ALA A 190 12.10 6.95 11.36
C ALA A 190 12.83 8.21 10.92
N VAL A 191 12.56 8.67 9.72
CA VAL A 191 13.08 9.92 9.17
C VAL A 191 11.96 10.71 8.53
N VAL A 192 12.06 12.03 8.58
CA VAL A 192 11.21 12.95 7.82
C VAL A 192 12.10 13.62 6.78
N LEU A 193 11.73 13.50 5.52
CA LEU A 193 12.46 14.00 4.38
C LEU A 193 11.81 15.29 3.88
N SER A 194 12.57 16.37 3.81
CA SER A 194 12.16 17.60 3.12
C SER A 194 12.44 17.43 1.63
N LEU A 195 11.43 17.64 0.84
CA LEU A 195 11.43 17.50 -0.61
C LEU A 195 10.82 18.75 -1.25
N HIS A 196 10.66 18.72 -2.56
CA HIS A 196 9.95 19.75 -3.30
C HIS A 196 8.85 19.13 -4.15
N GLU A 197 7.75 19.85 -4.26
CA GLU A 197 6.65 19.46 -5.14
C GLU A 197 7.13 19.34 -6.58
N PHE A 198 6.69 18.28 -7.26
CA PHE A 198 7.10 18.00 -8.65
C PHE A 198 6.67 19.10 -9.62
N LEU A 199 5.45 19.61 -9.45
CA LEU A 199 4.89 20.65 -10.33
C LEU A 199 5.19 22.08 -9.89
N GLU A 200 5.64 22.24 -8.66
CA GLU A 200 5.92 23.53 -8.02
C GLU A 200 7.25 23.46 -7.25
N PRO A 201 8.41 23.44 -7.94
CA PRO A 201 9.71 23.20 -7.29
C PRO A 201 10.11 24.20 -6.21
N GLY A 202 9.40 25.36 -6.12
CA GLY A 202 9.55 26.33 -5.03
C GLY A 202 8.71 26.00 -3.78
N VAL A 203 7.86 24.97 -3.82
CA VAL A 203 7.00 24.56 -2.72
C VAL A 203 7.60 23.35 -2.05
N GLU A 204 7.90 23.46 -0.76
CA GLU A 204 8.35 22.32 0.04
C GLU A 204 7.22 21.33 0.26
N ASP A 205 7.60 20.06 0.25
CA ASP A 205 6.78 18.94 0.62
C ASP A 205 7.58 17.95 1.46
N TRP A 206 6.91 17.03 2.13
CA TRP A 206 7.54 16.23 3.17
C TRP A 206 7.02 14.80 3.14
N GLN A 207 7.96 13.86 3.13
CA GLN A 207 7.65 12.44 3.31
C GLN A 207 8.23 11.92 4.62
N SER A 208 7.54 11.00 5.29
CA SER A 208 8.10 10.24 6.39
C SER A 208 8.32 8.79 5.99
N LEU A 209 9.49 8.26 6.34
CA LEU A 209 9.87 6.88 6.10
C LEU A 209 10.23 6.21 7.42
N ARG A 210 9.72 5.01 7.67
CA ARG A 210 10.08 4.20 8.83
C ARG A 210 9.98 2.71 8.56
N ASP A 211 10.67 1.92 9.38
CA ASP A 211 10.55 0.47 9.46
C ASP A 211 9.82 0.08 10.74
N GLU A 212 8.72 -0.68 10.64
CA GLU A 212 7.94 -1.14 11.79
C GLU A 212 8.67 -2.26 12.54
N ALA A 213 8.73 -2.15 13.86
CA ALA A 213 9.25 -3.22 14.69
C ALA A 213 8.34 -4.46 14.66
N PRO A 214 8.87 -5.66 14.85
CA PRO A 214 8.03 -6.86 15.03
C PRO A 214 7.08 -6.65 16.20
N PRO A 215 5.86 -7.21 16.13
CA PRO A 215 4.94 -7.19 17.25
C PRO A 215 5.63 -7.83 18.46
N GLN A 216 5.61 -7.14 19.61
CA GLN A 216 6.14 -7.70 20.84
C GLN A 216 5.24 -8.88 21.25
N VAL A 217 5.79 -10.10 21.24
CA VAL A 217 5.12 -11.24 21.85
C VAL A 217 5.08 -10.98 23.35
N PRO A 218 3.90 -10.97 24.01
CA PRO A 218 3.84 -10.81 25.46
C PRO A 218 4.71 -11.88 26.10
N GLN A 219 5.73 -11.49 26.87
CA GLN A 219 6.51 -12.40 27.68
C GLN A 219 5.56 -12.97 28.73
N GLY A 220 5.08 -14.19 28.54
CA GLY A 220 4.16 -14.87 29.46
C GLY A 220 3.23 -15.90 28.85
N ALA A 221 3.12 -15.97 27.54
CA ALA A 221 2.41 -17.07 26.90
C ALA A 221 3.36 -18.27 26.66
N ALA A 222 3.88 -18.87 27.73
CA ALA A 222 4.39 -20.22 27.67
C ALA A 222 3.19 -21.11 27.34
N GLY A 223 3.12 -21.61 26.10
CA GLY A 223 2.04 -22.46 25.63
C GLY A 223 1.96 -23.75 26.45
N PRO A 224 0.77 -24.28 26.73
CA PRO A 224 0.63 -25.64 27.20
C PRO A 224 1.07 -26.59 26.09
N GLY A 225 1.80 -27.60 26.49
CA GLY A 225 2.53 -28.57 25.69
C GLY A 225 1.80 -29.13 24.47
N SER A 226 2.60 -29.54 23.52
CA SER A 226 2.27 -30.32 22.35
C SER A 226 1.36 -31.53 22.69
N GLY A 227 0.07 -31.34 22.48
CA GLY A 227 -0.91 -32.41 22.49
C GLY A 227 -1.55 -32.52 21.11
N ALA A 228 -1.16 -33.53 20.37
CA ALA A 228 -1.80 -33.90 19.11
C ALA A 228 -3.27 -34.21 19.35
N ALA A 229 -4.16 -33.44 18.74
CA ALA A 229 -5.56 -33.87 18.58
C ALA A 229 -6.11 -33.26 17.28
N GLY A 230 -6.24 -34.13 16.29
CA GLY A 230 -6.93 -33.83 15.05
C GLY A 230 -8.37 -33.35 15.32
N ARG A 231 -8.74 -32.21 14.80
CA ARG A 231 -10.13 -31.79 14.70
C ARG A 231 -10.54 -31.77 13.24
N ARG A 232 -11.46 -32.69 12.92
CA ARG A 232 -12.16 -32.80 11.66
C ARG A 232 -12.85 -31.45 11.31
N ALA A 233 -12.69 -31.01 10.08
CA ALA A 233 -13.45 -29.93 9.51
C ALA A 233 -14.96 -30.28 9.57
N ARG A 234 -15.76 -29.44 10.19
CA ARG A 234 -17.21 -29.52 10.18
C ARG A 234 -17.69 -28.79 8.92
N ALA A 235 -18.31 -29.56 8.02
CA ALA A 235 -18.94 -29.00 6.84
C ALA A 235 -20.10 -28.08 7.23
N LEU A 236 -20.21 -26.92 6.57
CA LEU A 236 -21.34 -26.02 6.67
C LEU A 236 -22.55 -26.62 5.92
N PRO A 237 -23.78 -26.46 6.43
CA PRO A 237 -25.00 -26.92 5.74
C PRO A 237 -25.29 -26.02 4.52
N PRO A 238 -25.97 -26.58 3.49
CA PRO A 238 -26.30 -25.85 2.28
C PRO A 238 -27.34 -24.75 2.55
N ALA A 239 -27.16 -23.60 1.88
CA ALA A 239 -28.11 -22.49 1.91
C ALA A 239 -29.43 -22.87 1.23
N HIS A 240 -30.53 -22.69 1.95
CA HIS A 240 -31.88 -22.81 1.39
C HIS A 240 -32.15 -21.60 0.46
N GLY A 241 -32.51 -21.88 -0.80
CA GLY A 241 -33.00 -20.91 -1.75
C GLY A 241 -34.45 -20.48 -1.41
N PRO A 242 -34.90 -19.31 -1.89
CA PRO A 242 -36.25 -18.83 -1.63
C PRO A 242 -37.29 -19.64 -2.45
N GLU A 243 -38.30 -20.17 -1.74
CA GLU A 243 -39.49 -20.73 -2.35
C GLU A 243 -40.34 -19.60 -2.99
N HIS A 244 -40.58 -19.73 -4.29
CA HIS A 244 -41.65 -19.00 -4.95
C HIS A 244 -43.00 -19.67 -4.60
N SER A 245 -43.84 -18.97 -3.91
CA SER A 245 -45.28 -19.30 -3.83
C SER A 245 -46.08 -18.34 -4.69
N ALA A 246 -47.02 -18.94 -5.38
CA ALA A 246 -47.95 -18.40 -6.36
C ALA A 246 -48.73 -17.16 -5.91
#